data_f0f778332e7bb930a0466eba66803e0a
#
_entry.id   f0f778332e7bb930a0466eba66803e0a
#
_cell.length_a   1.000
_cell.length_b   1.000
_cell.length_c   1.000
_cell.angle_alpha   90.00
_cell.angle_beta   90.00
_cell.angle_gamma   90.00
#
_symmetry.space_group_name_H-M   'P 1'
#
loop_
_entity.id
_entity.type
_entity.pdbx_description
1 polymer ?
#
loop_
_entity_poly.entity_id
_entity_poly.type
_entity_poly.pdbx_seq_one_letter_code
_entity_poly.pdbx_strand_id
1 'polypeptide(L)'
;MPPLKLRRIDLSAPNASAQLTKLRDQFRTDAEVVSPASKKLTQAVFGEPLSPARAVARICNDVRDEGLAAVLRYTEHFDKVKLKPDAVRVKPEELAAAHAAVGPEFLEVLRQIQYNVLQFQSGLLHRDAEMRVSGKHELHVRYRPLRRVGVYCPGGAAAYPSTLLMTVCPAHAAGVEQIVVCMPPKDTGGYNREMLATCHELKVTEVYRLGGAQAVAAMAYGVAGLEAVDMVVGPGNQFVALAKRQVFGQVAIDCLAGPSEIVVAADDSAHPDYLALDLIAQAEHAPGVAIMVTWYEPLLEEVQVALEKRLAKLSRAELARESLERYGAFVLAPNKQAAIDCVNALAPEHLHIQTRDPDAFLDEVSNVGAAFLGPFTPVALGDYAAGPSHVLPTGGTARFSSGLNANDFRRRTSVVRFTRNGLKEIAPDVVFLANKEGMTGHAASVELRANDNGPAARPKPKPEKAGAVPAVGAVPAGATAGAVPAIAVVPAVAAPAKK
;
A
#
# COMPACT_ATOMS: atom_id res chain seq x y z
N MET A 1 -29.54 -22.19 -7.75
CA MET A 1 -28.28 -22.12 -8.51
C MET A 1 -27.61 -23.48 -8.48
N PRO A 2 -26.77 -23.86 -9.46
CA PRO A 2 -26.02 -25.11 -9.37
C PRO A 2 -25.06 -25.05 -8.16
N PRO A 3 -24.61 -26.20 -7.63
CA PRO A 3 -23.67 -26.26 -6.51
C PRO A 3 -22.38 -25.48 -6.83
N LEU A 4 -21.85 -24.75 -5.85
CA LEU A 4 -20.59 -24.00 -5.96
C LEU A 4 -19.42 -24.99 -6.10
N LYS A 5 -18.59 -24.83 -7.12
CA LYS A 5 -17.44 -25.71 -7.40
C LYS A 5 -16.14 -25.06 -6.99
N LEU A 6 -15.68 -25.31 -5.79
CA LEU A 6 -14.36 -24.88 -5.34
C LEU A 6 -13.30 -25.94 -5.61
N ARG A 7 -12.09 -25.48 -5.95
CA ARG A 7 -10.93 -26.36 -6.05
C ARG A 7 -10.58 -26.91 -4.67
N ARG A 8 -10.30 -28.21 -4.57
CA ARG A 8 -9.82 -28.85 -3.35
C ARG A 8 -8.38 -29.32 -3.55
N ILE A 9 -7.49 -29.00 -2.63
CA ILE A 9 -6.08 -29.37 -2.62
C ILE A 9 -5.79 -30.05 -1.29
N ASP A 10 -5.34 -31.31 -1.35
CA ASP A 10 -4.87 -32.03 -0.18
C ASP A 10 -3.32 -31.98 -0.16
N LEU A 11 -2.75 -31.38 0.90
CA LEU A 11 -1.30 -31.23 1.04
C LEU A 11 -0.57 -32.55 1.27
N SER A 12 -1.28 -33.64 1.61
CA SER A 12 -0.74 -34.98 1.70
C SER A 12 -0.54 -35.65 0.33
N ALA A 13 -1.17 -35.11 -0.72
CA ALA A 13 -1.10 -35.68 -2.05
C ALA A 13 0.27 -35.41 -2.73
N PRO A 14 0.82 -36.37 -3.50
CA PRO A 14 2.13 -36.23 -4.15
C PRO A 14 2.27 -35.02 -5.07
N ASN A 15 1.16 -34.50 -5.62
CA ASN A 15 1.12 -33.36 -6.53
C ASN A 15 0.73 -32.04 -5.87
N ALA A 16 0.62 -32.00 -4.53
CA ALA A 16 0.17 -30.82 -3.78
C ALA A 16 1.03 -29.59 -4.06
N SER A 17 2.35 -29.71 -4.06
CA SER A 17 3.28 -28.61 -4.35
C SER A 17 3.06 -28.01 -5.74
N ALA A 18 2.83 -28.85 -6.75
CA ALA A 18 2.53 -28.38 -8.11
C ALA A 18 1.17 -27.68 -8.20
N GLN A 19 0.16 -28.15 -7.46
CA GLN A 19 -1.16 -27.53 -7.39
C GLN A 19 -1.10 -26.16 -6.69
N LEU A 20 -0.37 -26.04 -5.58
CA LEU A 20 -0.14 -24.77 -4.88
C LEU A 20 0.63 -23.78 -5.76
N THR A 21 1.68 -24.24 -6.45
CA THR A 21 2.43 -23.41 -7.40
C THR A 21 1.49 -22.88 -8.49
N LYS A 22 0.69 -23.76 -9.08
CA LYS A 22 -0.31 -23.34 -10.10
C LYS A 22 -1.36 -22.38 -9.54
N LEU A 23 -1.79 -22.57 -8.30
CA LEU A 23 -2.70 -21.65 -7.62
C LEU A 23 -2.05 -20.28 -7.48
N ARG A 24 -0.84 -20.21 -6.94
CA ARG A 24 -0.07 -18.98 -6.75
C ARG A 24 0.23 -18.25 -8.06
N ASP A 25 0.62 -18.99 -9.10
CA ASP A 25 0.98 -18.40 -10.39
C ASP A 25 -0.22 -17.75 -11.10
N GLN A 26 -1.46 -18.14 -10.75
CA GLN A 26 -2.67 -17.48 -11.24
C GLN A 26 -2.83 -16.05 -10.73
N PHE A 27 -2.17 -15.70 -9.62
CA PHE A 27 -2.22 -14.36 -8.99
C PHE A 27 -1.07 -13.45 -9.41
N ARG A 28 -0.04 -14.04 -10.04
CA ARG A 28 1.03 -13.26 -10.61
C ARG A 28 0.49 -12.45 -11.79
N THR A 29 0.78 -11.17 -11.76
CA THR A 29 0.53 -10.29 -12.90
C THR A 29 1.51 -10.67 -14.01
N ASP A 30 1.12 -11.65 -14.86
CA ASP A 30 1.97 -12.02 -15.98
C ASP A 30 1.91 -10.90 -17.04
N ALA A 31 3.00 -10.12 -17.04
CA ALA A 31 3.13 -8.95 -17.90
C ALA A 31 3.22 -9.29 -19.41
N GLU A 32 3.48 -10.54 -19.73
CA GLU A 32 3.71 -10.99 -21.12
C GLU A 32 2.52 -11.76 -21.71
N VAL A 33 1.58 -12.24 -20.88
CA VAL A 33 0.39 -12.94 -21.39
C VAL A 33 -0.55 -11.97 -22.08
N VAL A 34 -0.74 -12.19 -23.38
CA VAL A 34 -1.66 -11.41 -24.22
C VAL A 34 -3.01 -12.12 -24.30
N SER A 35 -3.98 -11.69 -23.52
CA SER A 35 -5.36 -12.17 -23.65
C SER A 35 -5.94 -11.77 -25.02
N PRO A 36 -6.92 -12.52 -25.57
CA PRO A 36 -7.59 -12.14 -26.82
C PRO A 36 -8.18 -10.72 -26.77
N ALA A 37 -8.73 -10.32 -25.62
CA ALA A 37 -9.28 -8.99 -25.42
C ALA A 37 -8.18 -7.90 -25.41
N SER A 38 -7.07 -8.15 -24.71
CA SER A 38 -5.91 -7.25 -24.70
C SER A 38 -5.30 -7.10 -26.09
N LYS A 39 -5.17 -8.21 -26.84
CA LYS A 39 -4.67 -8.20 -28.22
C LYS A 39 -5.53 -7.33 -29.13
N LYS A 40 -6.86 -7.48 -29.06
CA LYS A 40 -7.80 -6.67 -29.85
C LYS A 40 -7.72 -5.18 -29.49
N LEU A 41 -7.63 -4.88 -28.19
CA LEU A 41 -7.54 -3.50 -27.69
C LEU A 41 -6.23 -2.84 -28.13
N THR A 42 -5.09 -3.50 -27.94
CA THR A 42 -3.77 -2.96 -28.32
C THR A 42 -3.63 -2.81 -29.82
N GLN A 43 -4.18 -3.72 -30.62
CA GLN A 43 -4.24 -3.60 -32.08
C GLN A 43 -5.02 -2.34 -32.51
N ALA A 44 -6.13 -2.05 -31.84
CA ALA A 44 -6.94 -0.87 -32.16
C ALA A 44 -6.26 0.45 -31.77
N VAL A 45 -5.47 0.45 -30.71
CA VAL A 45 -4.82 1.68 -30.17
C VAL A 45 -3.45 1.92 -30.78
N PHE A 46 -2.64 0.87 -31.00
CA PHE A 46 -1.23 0.98 -31.40
C PHE A 46 -0.97 0.50 -32.83
N GLY A 47 -1.99 -0.03 -33.52
CA GLY A 47 -1.82 -0.60 -34.85
C GLY A 47 -1.19 -2.01 -34.87
N GLU A 48 -0.75 -2.52 -33.73
CA GLU A 48 -0.16 -3.84 -33.55
C GLU A 48 -0.60 -4.47 -32.22
N PRO A 49 -0.62 -5.81 -32.11
CA PRO A 49 -0.90 -6.51 -30.87
C PRO A 49 0.31 -6.45 -29.94
N LEU A 50 0.17 -5.79 -28.80
CA LEU A 50 1.22 -5.67 -27.78
C LEU A 50 0.88 -6.49 -26.54
N SER A 51 1.93 -7.00 -25.86
CA SER A 51 1.78 -7.49 -24.48
C SER A 51 1.47 -6.32 -23.54
N PRO A 52 0.83 -6.58 -22.39
CA PRO A 52 0.55 -5.51 -21.41
C PRO A 52 1.79 -4.70 -21.04
N ALA A 53 2.95 -5.35 -20.86
CA ALA A 53 4.20 -4.65 -20.54
C ALA A 53 4.65 -3.72 -21.66
N ARG A 54 4.62 -4.18 -22.93
CA ARG A 54 4.99 -3.37 -24.09
C ARG A 54 4.01 -2.22 -24.32
N ALA A 55 2.72 -2.46 -24.13
CA ALA A 55 1.70 -1.42 -24.23
C ALA A 55 1.92 -0.31 -23.19
N VAL A 56 2.18 -0.69 -21.94
CA VAL A 56 2.48 0.27 -20.86
C VAL A 56 3.78 1.02 -21.10
N ALA A 57 4.84 0.34 -21.54
CA ALA A 57 6.10 1.00 -21.88
C ALA A 57 5.90 2.05 -22.99
N ARG A 58 5.09 1.74 -24.02
CA ARG A 58 4.74 2.70 -25.07
C ARG A 58 3.96 3.90 -24.52
N ILE A 59 2.92 3.66 -23.67
CA ILE A 59 2.15 4.74 -23.04
C ILE A 59 3.05 5.65 -22.22
N CYS A 60 3.92 5.08 -21.38
CA CYS A 60 4.82 5.86 -20.53
C CYS A 60 5.80 6.70 -21.35
N ASN A 61 6.36 6.15 -22.43
CA ASN A 61 7.25 6.88 -23.33
C ASN A 61 6.51 8.03 -24.04
N ASP A 62 5.36 7.74 -24.62
CA ASP A 62 4.57 8.76 -25.32
C ASP A 62 4.16 9.91 -24.35
N VAL A 63 3.80 9.59 -23.10
CA VAL A 63 3.48 10.63 -22.11
C VAL A 63 4.72 11.44 -21.74
N ARG A 64 5.89 10.82 -21.60
CA ARG A 64 7.15 11.53 -21.35
C ARG A 64 7.50 12.47 -22.50
N ASP A 65 7.32 12.01 -23.73
CA ASP A 65 7.81 12.71 -24.92
C ASP A 65 6.79 13.74 -25.46
N GLU A 66 5.48 13.46 -25.37
CA GLU A 66 4.39 14.31 -25.91
C GLU A 66 3.56 15.02 -24.80
N GLY A 67 3.76 14.67 -23.53
CA GLY A 67 3.12 15.30 -22.38
C GLY A 67 1.59 15.13 -22.38
N LEU A 68 0.86 16.22 -22.12
CA LEU A 68 -0.59 16.21 -21.97
C LEU A 68 -1.33 15.72 -23.23
N ALA A 69 -0.78 15.91 -24.41
CA ALA A 69 -1.40 15.44 -25.65
C ALA A 69 -1.54 13.91 -25.68
N ALA A 70 -0.49 13.18 -25.27
CA ALA A 70 -0.53 11.73 -25.14
C ALA A 70 -1.53 11.29 -24.05
N VAL A 71 -1.53 11.95 -22.90
CA VAL A 71 -2.48 11.66 -21.80
C VAL A 71 -3.92 11.77 -22.28
N LEU A 72 -4.28 12.83 -22.97
CA LEU A 72 -5.64 13.04 -23.49
C LEU A 72 -6.01 12.00 -24.54
N ARG A 73 -5.10 11.69 -25.45
CA ARG A 73 -5.25 10.64 -26.47
C ARG A 73 -5.56 9.28 -25.83
N TYR A 74 -4.79 8.87 -24.83
CA TYR A 74 -5.00 7.59 -24.14
C TYR A 74 -6.26 7.59 -23.27
N THR A 75 -6.61 8.70 -22.64
CA THR A 75 -7.87 8.85 -21.91
C THR A 75 -9.08 8.68 -22.84
N GLU A 76 -9.06 9.28 -24.04
CA GLU A 76 -10.12 9.07 -25.05
C GLU A 76 -10.19 7.59 -25.49
N HIS A 77 -9.04 6.94 -25.69
CA HIS A 77 -9.02 5.55 -26.13
C HIS A 77 -9.46 4.54 -25.06
N PHE A 78 -9.00 4.68 -23.80
CA PHE A 78 -9.24 3.69 -22.74
C PHE A 78 -10.46 4.00 -21.89
N ASP A 79 -10.64 5.26 -21.52
CA ASP A 79 -11.78 5.68 -20.69
C ASP A 79 -13.02 6.05 -21.51
N LYS A 80 -12.88 6.19 -22.84
CA LYS A 80 -13.96 6.60 -23.78
C LYS A 80 -14.51 7.97 -23.49
N VAL A 81 -13.70 8.85 -22.90
CA VAL A 81 -14.06 10.22 -22.54
C VAL A 81 -13.10 11.17 -23.23
N LYS A 82 -13.65 12.08 -24.05
CA LYS A 82 -12.88 13.15 -24.69
C LYS A 82 -12.81 14.36 -23.76
N LEU A 83 -11.70 14.47 -23.03
CA LEU A 83 -11.44 15.60 -22.13
C LEU A 83 -10.81 16.77 -22.88
N LYS A 84 -11.24 17.98 -22.54
CA LYS A 84 -10.50 19.20 -22.89
C LYS A 84 -9.37 19.42 -21.86
N PRO A 85 -8.27 20.10 -22.23
CA PRO A 85 -7.16 20.37 -21.31
C PRO A 85 -7.59 21.05 -20.00
N ASP A 86 -8.54 21.99 -20.07
CA ASP A 86 -9.08 22.72 -18.92
C ASP A 86 -10.04 21.91 -18.04
N ALA A 87 -10.53 20.77 -18.52
CA ALA A 87 -11.40 19.85 -17.79
C ALA A 87 -10.65 18.71 -17.09
N VAL A 88 -9.35 18.59 -17.31
CA VAL A 88 -8.51 17.54 -16.69
C VAL A 88 -8.42 17.74 -15.18
N ARG A 89 -8.16 18.96 -14.74
CA ARG A 89 -8.13 19.30 -13.31
C ARG A 89 -9.54 19.62 -12.80
N VAL A 90 -9.90 18.99 -11.68
CA VAL A 90 -11.12 19.33 -10.95
C VAL A 90 -10.95 20.70 -10.31
N LYS A 91 -11.92 21.58 -10.49
CA LYS A 91 -11.86 22.92 -9.90
C LYS A 91 -12.16 22.89 -8.41
N PRO A 92 -11.59 23.79 -7.60
CA PRO A 92 -11.88 23.87 -6.17
C PRO A 92 -13.38 24.01 -5.85
N GLU A 93 -14.11 24.74 -6.72
CA GLU A 93 -15.55 24.95 -6.57
C GLU A 93 -16.34 23.64 -6.77
N GLU A 94 -15.87 22.74 -7.65
CA GLU A 94 -16.49 21.43 -7.84
C GLU A 94 -16.30 20.54 -6.60
N LEU A 95 -15.10 20.58 -5.97
CA LEU A 95 -14.83 19.85 -4.73
C LEU A 95 -15.73 20.37 -3.59
N ALA A 96 -15.83 21.68 -3.42
CA ALA A 96 -16.69 22.31 -2.42
C ALA A 96 -18.17 22.00 -2.66
N ALA A 97 -18.63 22.05 -3.90
CA ALA A 97 -20.01 21.73 -4.27
C ALA A 97 -20.32 20.25 -4.00
N ALA A 98 -19.41 19.34 -4.32
CA ALA A 98 -19.58 17.92 -4.03
C ALA A 98 -19.67 17.68 -2.52
N HIS A 99 -18.80 18.33 -1.73
CA HIS A 99 -18.80 18.22 -0.28
C HIS A 99 -20.11 18.74 0.34
N ALA A 100 -20.63 19.87 -0.15
CA ALA A 100 -21.91 20.42 0.31
C ALA A 100 -23.13 19.55 -0.07
N ALA A 101 -22.99 18.74 -1.12
CA ALA A 101 -24.08 17.91 -1.65
C ALA A 101 -24.18 16.51 -1.07
N VAL A 102 -23.13 16.01 -0.37
CA VAL A 102 -23.20 14.74 0.34
C VAL A 102 -23.91 14.91 1.67
N GLY A 103 -24.58 13.84 2.15
CA GLY A 103 -25.29 13.86 3.43
C GLY A 103 -24.33 14.02 4.63
N PRO A 104 -24.79 14.62 5.73
CA PRO A 104 -23.98 14.79 6.93
C PRO A 104 -23.52 13.46 7.54
N GLU A 105 -24.33 12.42 7.47
CA GLU A 105 -23.99 11.06 7.92
C GLU A 105 -22.73 10.52 7.22
N PHE A 106 -22.63 10.71 5.90
CA PHE A 106 -21.44 10.30 5.15
C PHE A 106 -20.18 11.00 5.65
N LEU A 107 -20.25 12.32 5.89
CA LEU A 107 -19.12 13.11 6.38
C LEU A 107 -18.74 12.73 7.82
N GLU A 108 -19.71 12.42 8.66
CA GLU A 108 -19.47 11.99 10.04
C GLU A 108 -18.70 10.65 10.08
N VAL A 109 -19.17 9.66 9.31
CA VAL A 109 -18.50 8.36 9.18
C VAL A 109 -17.09 8.54 8.58
N LEU A 110 -16.97 9.36 7.54
CA LEU A 110 -15.68 9.65 6.91
C LEU A 110 -14.66 10.23 7.91
N ARG A 111 -15.08 11.20 8.73
CA ARG A 111 -14.25 11.83 9.78
C ARG A 111 -13.83 10.85 10.86
N GLN A 112 -14.75 9.96 11.27
CA GLN A 112 -14.43 8.94 12.26
C GLN A 112 -13.37 7.97 11.74
N ILE A 113 -13.50 7.52 10.49
CA ILE A 113 -12.51 6.65 9.85
C ILE A 113 -11.17 7.39 9.68
N GLN A 114 -11.22 8.63 9.19
CA GLN A 114 -10.02 9.49 9.09
C GLN A 114 -9.29 9.61 10.43
N TYR A 115 -10.02 9.82 11.52
CA TYR A 115 -9.46 9.89 12.84
C TYR A 115 -8.73 8.59 13.23
N ASN A 116 -9.38 7.44 13.04
CA ASN A 116 -8.79 6.13 13.36
C ASN A 116 -7.50 5.90 12.56
N VAL A 117 -7.53 6.16 11.24
CA VAL A 117 -6.36 5.99 10.37
C VAL A 117 -5.23 6.93 10.79
N LEU A 118 -5.51 8.21 11.03
CA LEU A 118 -4.50 9.19 11.45
C LEU A 118 -3.89 8.83 12.81
N GLN A 119 -4.69 8.37 13.77
CA GLN A 119 -4.19 7.94 15.09
C GLN A 119 -3.19 6.79 14.94
N PHE A 120 -3.56 5.75 14.20
CA PHE A 120 -2.69 4.61 13.96
C PHE A 120 -1.42 5.02 13.21
N GLN A 121 -1.55 5.71 12.09
CA GLN A 121 -0.43 6.09 11.23
C GLN A 121 0.55 7.05 11.92
N SER A 122 0.04 7.99 12.74
CA SER A 122 0.89 8.91 13.52
C SER A 122 1.67 8.17 14.61
N GLY A 123 1.06 7.15 15.21
CA GLY A 123 1.70 6.30 16.23
C GLY A 123 2.88 5.48 15.69
N LEU A 124 2.88 5.15 14.39
CA LEU A 124 3.93 4.38 13.75
C LEU A 124 5.16 5.18 13.33
N LEU A 125 5.11 6.52 13.38
CA LEU A 125 6.17 7.36 12.82
C LEU A 125 7.52 7.09 13.48
N HIS A 126 8.51 6.79 12.67
CA HIS A 126 9.89 6.71 13.10
C HIS A 126 10.38 8.07 13.60
N ARG A 127 11.11 8.06 14.69
CA ARG A 127 11.71 9.28 15.28
C ARG A 127 13.16 9.41 14.83
N ASP A 128 13.63 10.66 14.77
CA ASP A 128 15.05 10.94 14.59
C ASP A 128 15.83 10.22 15.71
N ALA A 129 16.90 9.53 15.31
CA ALA A 129 17.76 8.80 16.25
C ALA A 129 19.17 9.40 16.26
N GLU A 130 19.80 9.41 17.44
CA GLU A 130 21.15 9.94 17.64
C GLU A 130 21.98 8.92 18.40
N MET A 131 23.21 8.69 17.92
CA MET A 131 24.27 8.04 18.66
C MET A 131 25.41 9.04 18.82
N ARG A 132 25.79 9.32 20.07
CA ARG A 132 26.85 10.26 20.40
C ARG A 132 27.93 9.60 21.23
N VAL A 133 29.21 9.77 20.80
CA VAL A 133 30.36 9.47 21.61
C VAL A 133 30.98 10.80 22.02
N SER A 134 30.96 11.12 23.33
CA SER A 134 31.38 12.40 23.87
C SER A 134 32.80 12.75 23.46
N GLY A 135 33.00 13.98 22.95
CA GLY A 135 34.27 14.47 22.48
C GLY A 135 34.78 13.85 21.17
N LYS A 136 34.10 12.86 20.59
CA LYS A 136 34.55 12.14 19.38
C LYS A 136 33.64 12.39 18.18
N HIS A 137 32.38 11.92 18.23
CA HIS A 137 31.46 12.03 17.09
C HIS A 137 30.00 12.03 17.48
N GLU A 138 29.17 12.49 16.57
CA GLU A 138 27.71 12.43 16.60
C GLU A 138 27.23 11.82 15.26
N LEU A 139 26.45 10.77 15.35
CA LEU A 139 25.81 10.13 14.21
C LEU A 139 24.29 10.25 14.38
N HIS A 140 23.58 10.74 13.36
CA HIS A 140 22.15 10.89 13.42
C HIS A 140 21.50 10.19 12.23
N VAL A 141 20.29 9.69 12.44
CA VAL A 141 19.34 9.39 11.38
C VAL A 141 18.19 10.38 11.48
N ARG A 142 17.96 11.12 10.43
CA ARG A 142 16.87 12.10 10.32
C ARG A 142 15.84 11.66 9.33
N TYR A 143 14.57 11.78 9.71
CA TYR A 143 13.42 11.47 8.85
C TYR A 143 12.77 12.77 8.37
N ARG A 144 12.55 12.87 7.07
CA ARG A 144 11.90 14.03 6.44
C ARG A 144 10.83 13.55 5.46
N PRO A 145 9.65 14.19 5.43
CA PRO A 145 8.60 13.84 4.47
C PRO A 145 9.08 14.04 3.03
N LEU A 146 8.48 13.32 2.12
CA LEU A 146 8.50 13.65 0.71
C LEU A 146 7.78 14.98 0.50
N ARG A 147 8.17 15.74 -0.51
CA ARG A 147 7.56 17.03 -0.80
C ARG A 147 6.19 16.86 -1.44
N ARG A 148 6.11 15.98 -2.44
CA ARG A 148 4.93 15.85 -3.29
C ARG A 148 4.65 14.38 -3.62
N VAL A 149 3.40 13.95 -3.42
CA VAL A 149 2.98 12.56 -3.60
C VAL A 149 1.76 12.48 -4.50
N GLY A 150 1.76 11.54 -5.43
CA GLY A 150 0.65 11.22 -6.30
C GLY A 150 -0.12 9.99 -5.78
N VAL A 151 -1.40 10.14 -5.61
CA VAL A 151 -2.35 9.07 -5.25
C VAL A 151 -3.14 8.67 -6.48
N TYR A 152 -3.03 7.42 -6.87
CA TYR A 152 -3.90 6.83 -7.88
C TYR A 152 -5.12 6.19 -7.21
N CYS A 153 -6.31 6.63 -7.57
CA CYS A 153 -7.56 6.02 -7.15
C CYS A 153 -8.22 5.29 -8.32
N PRO A 154 -8.53 3.99 -8.19
CA PRO A 154 -9.20 3.27 -9.25
C PRO A 154 -10.65 3.75 -9.43
N GLY A 155 -11.15 3.71 -10.66
CA GLY A 155 -12.55 3.96 -11.01
C GLY A 155 -13.09 2.75 -11.79
N GLY A 156 -13.28 1.65 -11.10
CA GLY A 156 -13.72 0.38 -11.70
C GLY A 156 -15.21 0.13 -11.50
N ALA A 157 -15.54 -0.96 -10.81
CA ALA A 157 -16.92 -1.38 -10.54
C ALA A 157 -17.63 -0.56 -9.46
N ALA A 158 -16.89 0.25 -8.68
CA ALA A 158 -17.39 1.11 -7.62
C ALA A 158 -16.52 2.36 -7.43
N ALA A 159 -17.03 3.36 -6.71
CA ALA A 159 -16.26 4.42 -6.11
C ALA A 159 -15.62 3.92 -4.81
N TYR A 160 -14.38 4.36 -4.52
CA TYR A 160 -13.60 3.90 -3.38
C TYR A 160 -13.11 5.07 -2.50
N PRO A 161 -13.98 5.75 -1.75
CA PRO A 161 -13.56 6.78 -0.78
C PRO A 161 -12.56 6.24 0.24
N SER A 162 -12.66 4.94 0.59
CA SER A 162 -11.69 4.25 1.46
C SER A 162 -10.26 4.32 0.93
N THR A 163 -10.05 4.18 -0.39
CA THR A 163 -8.70 4.29 -0.98
C THR A 163 -8.10 5.67 -0.77
N LEU A 164 -8.92 6.74 -0.82
CA LEU A 164 -8.44 8.09 -0.51
C LEU A 164 -8.03 8.20 0.96
N LEU A 165 -8.84 7.68 1.89
CA LEU A 165 -8.49 7.65 3.31
C LEU A 165 -7.20 6.87 3.56
N MET A 166 -7.08 5.67 3.00
CA MET A 166 -5.96 4.75 3.24
C MET A 166 -4.65 5.14 2.54
N THR A 167 -4.67 6.15 1.67
CA THR A 167 -3.47 6.69 1.01
C THR A 167 -3.14 8.11 1.45
N VAL A 168 -4.15 8.98 1.56
CA VAL A 168 -3.95 10.39 1.91
C VAL A 168 -3.67 10.57 3.40
N CYS A 169 -4.37 9.83 4.30
CA CYS A 169 -4.13 9.97 5.75
C CYS A 169 -2.71 9.55 6.16
N PRO A 170 -2.14 8.43 5.68
CA PRO A 170 -0.73 8.11 5.94
C PRO A 170 0.23 9.18 5.43
N ALA A 171 -0.03 9.76 4.24
CA ALA A 171 0.77 10.86 3.71
C ALA A 171 0.68 12.11 4.59
N HIS A 172 -0.51 12.47 5.07
CA HIS A 172 -0.69 13.57 6.04
C HIS A 172 0.00 13.30 7.37
N ALA A 173 -0.11 12.09 7.92
CA ALA A 173 0.58 11.68 9.14
C ALA A 173 2.11 11.81 9.00
N ALA A 174 2.65 11.51 7.82
CA ALA A 174 4.07 11.68 7.50
C ALA A 174 4.52 13.14 7.39
N GLY A 175 3.58 14.08 7.18
CA GLY A 175 3.86 15.49 6.96
C GLY A 175 4.06 15.87 5.49
N VAL A 176 3.52 15.10 4.53
CA VAL A 176 3.56 15.46 3.10
C VAL A 176 2.71 16.70 2.87
N GLU A 177 3.30 17.73 2.24
CA GLU A 177 2.64 19.02 2.03
C GLU A 177 1.77 19.06 0.76
N GLN A 178 2.21 18.35 -0.30
CA GLN A 178 1.54 18.37 -1.59
C GLN A 178 1.07 16.98 -1.97
N ILE A 179 -0.25 16.81 -2.04
CA ILE A 179 -0.89 15.55 -2.41
C ILE A 179 -1.73 15.78 -3.67
N VAL A 180 -1.45 14.97 -4.69
CA VAL A 180 -2.15 14.96 -5.97
C VAL A 180 -2.98 13.68 -6.04
N VAL A 181 -4.23 13.78 -6.46
CA VAL A 181 -5.11 12.62 -6.70
C VAL A 181 -5.45 12.51 -8.17
N CYS A 182 -5.20 11.34 -8.75
CA CYS A 182 -5.64 10.99 -10.10
C CYS A 182 -6.72 9.90 -10.04
N MET A 183 -7.86 10.14 -10.70
CA MET A 183 -9.00 9.22 -10.80
C MET A 183 -9.52 9.19 -12.23
N PRO A 184 -9.93 8.03 -12.78
CA PRO A 184 -10.53 7.97 -14.11
C PRO A 184 -11.72 8.93 -14.26
N PRO A 185 -11.94 9.53 -15.45
CA PRO A 185 -13.06 10.43 -15.72
C PRO A 185 -14.39 9.66 -15.87
N LYS A 186 -14.87 9.06 -14.79
CA LYS A 186 -16.07 8.22 -14.73
C LYS A 186 -16.92 8.56 -13.51
N ASP A 187 -18.18 8.14 -13.51
CA ASP A 187 -19.12 8.33 -12.39
C ASP A 187 -18.67 7.57 -11.11
N THR A 188 -17.76 6.61 -11.24
CA THR A 188 -17.12 5.92 -10.10
C THR A 188 -15.77 6.53 -9.71
N GLY A 189 -15.33 7.59 -10.35
CA GLY A 189 -14.03 8.25 -10.15
C GLY A 189 -14.15 9.77 -10.10
N GLY A 190 -13.52 10.46 -11.04
CA GLY A 190 -13.38 11.91 -11.07
C GLY A 190 -14.68 12.73 -11.27
N TYR A 191 -15.82 12.07 -11.51
CA TYR A 191 -17.16 12.68 -11.50
C TYR A 191 -18.02 12.20 -10.33
N ASN A 192 -17.53 11.27 -9.53
CA ASN A 192 -18.27 10.77 -8.36
C ASN A 192 -18.29 11.80 -7.24
N ARG A 193 -19.49 12.07 -6.73
CA ARG A 193 -19.70 13.10 -5.71
C ARG A 193 -19.04 12.75 -4.38
N GLU A 194 -19.15 11.51 -3.94
CA GLU A 194 -18.57 11.02 -2.69
C GLU A 194 -17.03 11.03 -2.75
N MET A 195 -16.43 10.70 -3.91
CA MET A 195 -14.98 10.79 -4.13
C MET A 195 -14.48 12.22 -4.06
N LEU A 196 -15.16 13.16 -4.74
CA LEU A 196 -14.79 14.58 -4.72
C LEU A 196 -14.99 15.20 -3.33
N ALA A 197 -16.08 14.86 -2.64
CA ALA A 197 -16.34 15.28 -1.27
C ALA A 197 -15.26 14.77 -0.31
N THR A 198 -14.80 13.51 -0.48
CA THR A 198 -13.72 12.93 0.31
C THR A 198 -12.40 13.68 0.06
N CYS A 199 -12.07 14.01 -1.20
CA CYS A 199 -10.89 14.83 -1.49
C CYS A 199 -10.96 16.20 -0.79
N HIS A 200 -12.12 16.86 -0.81
CA HIS A 200 -12.34 18.14 -0.12
C HIS A 200 -12.17 18.01 1.40
N GLU A 201 -12.78 16.99 2.03
CA GLU A 201 -12.68 16.74 3.47
C GLU A 201 -11.23 16.46 3.88
N LEU A 202 -10.48 15.71 3.07
CA LEU A 202 -9.07 15.42 3.26
C LEU A 202 -8.13 16.58 2.86
N LYS A 203 -8.69 17.75 2.47
CA LYS A 203 -7.93 18.95 2.07
C LYS A 203 -7.01 18.72 0.87
N VAL A 204 -7.36 17.78 0.00
CA VAL A 204 -6.67 17.57 -1.28
C VAL A 204 -7.23 18.58 -2.28
N THR A 205 -6.39 19.48 -2.77
CA THR A 205 -6.77 20.57 -3.69
C THR A 205 -6.35 20.30 -5.14
N GLU A 206 -5.54 19.29 -5.37
CA GLU A 206 -5.08 18.89 -6.68
C GLU A 206 -5.65 17.53 -7.06
N VAL A 207 -6.77 17.56 -7.76
CA VAL A 207 -7.49 16.37 -8.23
C VAL A 207 -7.60 16.41 -9.75
N TYR A 208 -7.26 15.29 -10.39
CA TYR A 208 -7.22 15.17 -11.84
C TYR A 208 -8.07 14.00 -12.33
N ARG A 209 -8.83 14.22 -13.40
CA ARG A 209 -9.65 13.22 -14.10
C ARG A 209 -8.79 12.41 -15.07
N LEU A 210 -7.85 11.67 -14.53
CA LEU A 210 -6.92 10.84 -15.29
C LEU A 210 -6.90 9.43 -14.70
N GLY A 211 -7.02 8.41 -15.55
CA GLY A 211 -6.98 7.00 -15.19
C GLY A 211 -5.84 6.24 -15.86
N GLY A 212 -5.69 4.96 -15.53
CA GLY A 212 -4.81 4.04 -16.22
C GLY A 212 -3.31 4.34 -16.13
N ALA A 213 -2.55 3.69 -17.01
CA ALA A 213 -1.10 3.85 -17.09
C ALA A 213 -0.67 5.29 -17.42
N GLN A 214 -1.47 6.01 -18.22
CA GLN A 214 -1.20 7.40 -18.59
C GLN A 214 -1.28 8.35 -17.41
N ALA A 215 -2.13 8.08 -16.40
CA ALA A 215 -2.19 8.86 -15.16
C ALA A 215 -0.93 8.67 -14.32
N VAL A 216 -0.46 7.42 -14.17
CA VAL A 216 0.79 7.10 -13.47
C VAL A 216 1.98 7.78 -14.15
N ALA A 217 2.07 7.69 -15.48
CA ALA A 217 3.13 8.35 -16.24
C ALA A 217 3.06 9.89 -16.12
N ALA A 218 1.85 10.47 -16.15
CA ALA A 218 1.66 11.92 -15.97
C ALA A 218 2.11 12.39 -14.59
N MET A 219 1.82 11.64 -13.53
CA MET A 219 2.32 11.94 -12.19
C MET A 219 3.85 11.81 -12.09
N ALA A 220 4.43 10.81 -12.75
CA ALA A 220 5.86 10.54 -12.65
C ALA A 220 6.73 11.53 -13.43
N TYR A 221 6.33 11.91 -14.65
CA TYR A 221 7.13 12.77 -15.52
C TYR A 221 6.72 14.25 -15.45
N GLY A 222 5.53 14.52 -14.94
CA GLY A 222 4.90 15.83 -15.07
C GLY A 222 4.37 16.07 -16.48
N VAL A 223 3.25 16.78 -16.59
CA VAL A 223 2.68 17.25 -17.85
C VAL A 223 2.10 18.65 -17.64
N ALA A 224 1.73 19.35 -18.71
CA ALA A 224 1.15 20.68 -18.59
C ALA A 224 -0.04 20.70 -17.61
N GLY A 225 0.07 21.48 -16.54
CA GLY A 225 -0.91 21.60 -15.47
C GLY A 225 -0.84 20.55 -14.34
N LEU A 226 0.10 19.61 -14.43
CA LEU A 226 0.38 18.61 -13.38
C LEU A 226 1.91 18.48 -13.17
N GLU A 227 2.43 19.05 -12.10
CA GLU A 227 3.84 18.92 -11.71
C GLU A 227 4.16 17.47 -11.29
N ALA A 228 5.36 16.99 -11.63
CA ALA A 228 5.84 15.66 -11.25
C ALA A 228 5.87 15.47 -9.73
N VAL A 229 5.65 14.22 -9.30
CA VAL A 229 5.65 13.82 -7.90
C VAL A 229 6.93 13.06 -7.52
N ASP A 230 7.20 12.94 -6.22
CA ASP A 230 8.32 12.15 -5.70
C ASP A 230 7.96 10.66 -5.55
N MET A 231 6.67 10.35 -5.36
CA MET A 231 6.16 8.99 -5.15
C MET A 231 4.75 8.83 -5.73
N VAL A 232 4.44 7.67 -6.31
CA VAL A 232 3.10 7.30 -6.75
C VAL A 232 2.61 6.13 -5.90
N VAL A 233 1.45 6.31 -5.25
CA VAL A 233 0.82 5.29 -4.40
C VAL A 233 -0.61 5.00 -4.85
N GLY A 234 -1.15 3.89 -4.38
CA GLY A 234 -2.53 3.48 -4.57
C GLY A 234 -2.68 2.23 -5.44
N PRO A 235 -3.78 1.48 -5.23
CA PRO A 235 -4.07 0.26 -5.97
C PRO A 235 -4.56 0.56 -7.38
N GLY A 236 -4.46 -0.41 -8.27
CA GLY A 236 -4.95 -0.29 -9.64
C GLY A 236 -4.98 -1.63 -10.37
N ASN A 237 -5.47 -1.61 -11.61
CA ASN A 237 -5.44 -2.80 -12.44
C ASN A 237 -4.00 -3.14 -12.91
N GLN A 238 -3.85 -4.25 -13.64
CA GLN A 238 -2.58 -4.72 -14.20
C GLN A 238 -1.79 -3.61 -14.94
N PHE A 239 -2.45 -2.76 -15.72
CA PHE A 239 -1.77 -1.69 -16.46
C PHE A 239 -1.23 -0.60 -15.54
N VAL A 240 -1.94 -0.29 -14.45
CA VAL A 240 -1.47 0.64 -13.41
C VAL A 240 -0.27 0.07 -12.66
N ALA A 241 -0.32 -1.21 -12.27
CA ALA A 241 0.80 -1.89 -11.61
C ALA A 241 2.05 -1.93 -12.51
N LEU A 242 1.87 -2.24 -13.81
CA LEU A 242 2.96 -2.22 -14.78
C LEU A 242 3.51 -0.80 -15.02
N ALA A 243 2.65 0.22 -15.01
CA ALA A 243 3.10 1.61 -15.12
C ALA A 243 3.91 2.04 -13.89
N LYS A 244 3.46 1.69 -12.67
CA LYS A 244 4.24 1.92 -11.46
C LYS A 244 5.62 1.25 -11.55
N ARG A 245 5.68 0.00 -12.00
CA ARG A 245 6.94 -0.70 -12.25
C ARG A 245 7.82 0.00 -13.28
N GLN A 246 7.23 0.55 -14.35
CA GLN A 246 7.96 1.24 -15.42
C GLN A 246 8.56 2.56 -14.97
N VAL A 247 7.87 3.32 -14.10
CA VAL A 247 8.33 4.62 -13.62
C VAL A 247 9.17 4.54 -12.33
N PHE A 248 9.27 3.35 -11.72
CA PHE A 248 10.11 3.13 -10.55
C PHE A 248 11.58 3.45 -10.87
N GLY A 249 12.19 4.27 -10.03
CA GLY A 249 13.53 4.82 -10.26
C GLY A 249 13.50 6.28 -10.75
N GLN A 250 12.46 6.67 -11.50
CA GLN A 250 12.15 8.09 -11.73
C GLN A 250 11.38 8.67 -10.53
N VAL A 251 10.45 7.90 -9.99
CA VAL A 251 9.70 8.19 -8.75
C VAL A 251 9.70 6.94 -7.87
N ALA A 252 9.46 7.11 -6.57
CA ALA A 252 9.17 5.98 -5.70
C ALA A 252 7.74 5.44 -5.95
N ILE A 253 7.50 4.20 -5.54
CA ILE A 253 6.16 3.59 -5.51
C ILE A 253 5.93 2.91 -4.16
N ASP A 254 4.67 2.63 -3.81
CA ASP A 254 4.29 1.83 -2.66
C ASP A 254 4.62 0.34 -2.86
N CYS A 255 3.80 -0.37 -3.63
CA CYS A 255 3.99 -1.76 -4.01
C CYS A 255 3.41 -2.04 -5.40
N LEU A 256 3.66 -3.24 -5.91
CA LEU A 256 3.02 -3.74 -7.14
C LEU A 256 1.78 -4.55 -6.74
N ALA A 257 0.62 -3.93 -6.80
CA ALA A 257 -0.65 -4.58 -6.49
C ALA A 257 -1.17 -5.39 -7.70
N GLY A 258 -1.44 -6.67 -7.47
CA GLY A 258 -2.21 -7.54 -8.36
C GLY A 258 -3.67 -7.64 -7.92
N PRO A 259 -4.38 -8.71 -8.33
CA PRO A 259 -5.70 -9.03 -7.79
C PRO A 259 -5.63 -9.19 -6.27
N SER A 260 -6.66 -8.70 -5.57
CA SER A 260 -6.72 -8.82 -4.11
C SER A 260 -6.96 -10.27 -3.68
N GLU A 261 -6.35 -10.67 -2.57
CA GLU A 261 -6.32 -12.07 -2.12
C GLU A 261 -6.46 -12.21 -0.61
N ILE A 262 -7.15 -13.26 -0.17
CA ILE A 262 -7.23 -13.68 1.22
C ILE A 262 -6.83 -15.14 1.38
N VAL A 263 -6.11 -15.43 2.45
CA VAL A 263 -6.01 -16.77 3.02
C VAL A 263 -6.68 -16.76 4.38
N VAL A 264 -7.62 -17.68 4.59
CA VAL A 264 -8.25 -17.92 5.88
C VAL A 264 -7.69 -19.21 6.44
N ALA A 265 -6.96 -19.13 7.56
CA ALA A 265 -6.45 -20.29 8.30
C ALA A 265 -7.39 -20.62 9.45
N ALA A 266 -7.90 -21.84 9.51
CA ALA A 266 -8.94 -22.20 10.46
C ALA A 266 -8.78 -23.62 11.02
N ASP A 267 -9.13 -23.80 12.30
CA ASP A 267 -9.25 -25.09 12.96
C ASP A 267 -10.72 -25.46 13.28
N ASP A 268 -10.92 -26.49 14.10
CA ASP A 268 -12.24 -26.98 14.53
C ASP A 268 -13.01 -26.00 15.43
N SER A 269 -12.42 -24.91 15.87
CA SER A 269 -13.07 -23.88 16.67
C SER A 269 -13.72 -22.76 15.85
N ALA A 270 -13.43 -22.71 14.54
CA ALA A 270 -13.86 -21.64 13.66
C ALA A 270 -15.35 -21.74 13.34
N HIS A 271 -16.00 -20.59 13.12
CA HIS A 271 -17.42 -20.53 12.78
C HIS A 271 -17.59 -20.52 11.24
N PRO A 272 -18.24 -21.55 10.64
CA PRO A 272 -18.34 -21.69 9.19
C PRO A 272 -18.96 -20.50 8.46
N ASP A 273 -20.00 -19.87 9.04
CA ASP A 273 -20.64 -18.69 8.44
C ASP A 273 -19.73 -17.45 8.43
N TYR A 274 -18.81 -17.29 9.40
CA TYR A 274 -17.84 -16.19 9.42
C TYR A 274 -16.79 -16.40 8.33
N LEU A 275 -16.23 -17.60 8.26
CA LEU A 275 -15.28 -17.97 7.20
C LEU A 275 -15.88 -17.75 5.82
N ALA A 276 -17.13 -18.20 5.62
CA ALA A 276 -17.82 -18.05 4.35
C ALA A 276 -17.99 -16.58 3.95
N LEU A 277 -18.34 -15.70 4.89
CA LEU A 277 -18.51 -14.27 4.60
C LEU A 277 -17.18 -13.57 4.29
N ASP A 278 -16.08 -13.92 4.96
CA ASP A 278 -14.77 -13.36 4.66
C ASP A 278 -14.26 -13.79 3.27
N LEU A 279 -14.47 -15.07 2.91
CA LEU A 279 -14.16 -15.56 1.57
C LEU A 279 -15.01 -14.87 0.48
N ILE A 280 -16.29 -14.63 0.75
CA ILE A 280 -17.19 -13.93 -0.16
C ILE A 280 -16.80 -12.46 -0.29
N ALA A 281 -16.52 -11.77 0.82
CA ALA A 281 -16.10 -10.37 0.82
C ALA A 281 -14.88 -10.16 -0.08
N GLN A 282 -13.92 -11.08 -0.03
CA GLN A 282 -12.77 -11.06 -0.92
C GLN A 282 -13.14 -11.35 -2.38
N ALA A 283 -14.06 -12.29 -2.61
CA ALA A 283 -14.47 -12.66 -3.97
C ALA A 283 -15.24 -11.54 -4.69
N GLU A 284 -15.88 -10.62 -3.94
CA GLU A 284 -16.58 -9.46 -4.50
C GLU A 284 -15.67 -8.45 -5.22
N HIS A 285 -14.35 -8.49 -5.03
CA HIS A 285 -13.40 -7.62 -5.76
C HIS A 285 -13.33 -7.92 -7.26
N ALA A 286 -13.71 -9.12 -7.69
CA ALA A 286 -13.91 -9.57 -9.08
C ALA A 286 -12.86 -9.06 -10.10
N PRO A 287 -11.65 -9.65 -10.18
CA PRO A 287 -11.25 -10.92 -9.57
C PRO A 287 -10.77 -10.75 -8.13
N GLY A 288 -11.27 -11.60 -7.25
CA GLY A 288 -10.78 -11.73 -5.88
C GLY A 288 -10.40 -13.20 -5.60
N VAL A 289 -9.29 -13.39 -4.93
CA VAL A 289 -8.76 -14.71 -4.59
C VAL A 289 -9.13 -15.06 -3.18
N ALA A 290 -9.81 -16.17 -2.98
CA ALA A 290 -10.27 -16.60 -1.67
C ALA A 290 -9.84 -18.05 -1.38
N ILE A 291 -8.88 -18.24 -0.48
CA ILE A 291 -8.32 -19.54 -0.12
C ILE A 291 -8.62 -19.82 1.35
N MET A 292 -9.15 -21.00 1.66
CA MET A 292 -9.22 -21.50 3.02
C MET A 292 -8.19 -22.61 3.22
N VAL A 293 -7.42 -22.53 4.31
CA VAL A 293 -6.47 -23.56 4.74
C VAL A 293 -6.92 -24.10 6.09
N THR A 294 -7.14 -25.39 6.18
CA THR A 294 -7.55 -26.07 7.44
C THR A 294 -6.89 -27.42 7.60
N TRP A 295 -6.73 -27.87 8.83
CA TRP A 295 -6.33 -29.24 9.18
C TRP A 295 -7.46 -30.00 9.88
N TYR A 296 -8.68 -29.47 9.80
CA TYR A 296 -9.92 -30.11 10.26
C TYR A 296 -10.85 -30.32 9.06
N GLU A 297 -10.82 -31.54 8.50
CA GLU A 297 -11.50 -31.87 7.25
C GLU A 297 -13.01 -31.57 7.23
N PRO A 298 -13.80 -31.84 8.33
CA PRO A 298 -15.23 -31.56 8.34
C PRO A 298 -15.57 -30.09 8.04
N LEU A 299 -14.71 -29.15 8.42
CA LEU A 299 -14.92 -27.71 8.19
C LEU A 299 -15.05 -27.37 6.70
N LEU A 300 -14.42 -28.14 5.81
CA LEU A 300 -14.51 -27.90 4.36
C LEU A 300 -15.96 -28.00 3.87
N GLU A 301 -16.70 -28.99 4.33
CA GLU A 301 -18.10 -29.17 3.94
C GLU A 301 -19.02 -28.16 4.62
N GLU A 302 -18.78 -27.87 5.90
CA GLU A 302 -19.54 -26.87 6.66
C GLU A 302 -19.43 -25.48 6.01
N VAL A 303 -18.23 -25.08 5.61
CA VAL A 303 -18.00 -23.79 4.92
C VAL A 303 -18.56 -23.82 3.50
N GLN A 304 -18.50 -24.94 2.79
CA GLN A 304 -19.13 -25.09 1.48
C GLN A 304 -20.63 -24.80 1.54
N VAL A 305 -21.33 -25.39 2.51
CA VAL A 305 -22.77 -25.17 2.75
C VAL A 305 -23.03 -23.71 3.15
N ALA A 306 -22.21 -23.14 4.02
CA ALA A 306 -22.33 -21.75 4.45
C ALA A 306 -22.13 -20.77 3.28
N LEU A 307 -21.16 -21.00 2.39
CA LEU A 307 -20.92 -20.19 1.19
C LEU A 307 -22.17 -20.16 0.29
N GLU A 308 -22.75 -21.30 -0.02
CA GLU A 308 -23.95 -21.39 -0.87
C GLU A 308 -25.15 -20.64 -0.25
N LYS A 309 -25.36 -20.82 1.05
CA LYS A 309 -26.41 -20.14 1.81
C LYS A 309 -26.23 -18.62 1.86
N ARG A 310 -24.99 -18.13 2.01
CA ARG A 310 -24.68 -16.70 2.12
C ARG A 310 -24.69 -16.01 0.76
N LEU A 311 -24.11 -16.61 -0.28
CA LEU A 311 -24.14 -16.09 -1.64
C LEU A 311 -25.56 -15.81 -2.14
N ALA A 312 -26.53 -16.69 -1.84
CA ALA A 312 -27.90 -16.52 -2.28
C ALA A 312 -28.59 -15.22 -1.79
N LYS A 313 -27.99 -14.51 -0.81
CA LYS A 313 -28.57 -13.30 -0.18
C LYS A 313 -27.89 -12.00 -0.65
N LEU A 314 -26.85 -12.08 -1.49
CA LEU A 314 -26.03 -10.92 -1.85
C LEU A 314 -26.43 -10.35 -3.19
N SER A 315 -26.35 -9.03 -3.32
CA SER A 315 -26.61 -8.32 -4.57
C SER A 315 -25.58 -8.60 -5.67
N ARG A 316 -24.33 -8.94 -5.29
CA ARG A 316 -23.21 -9.26 -6.20
C ARG A 316 -22.91 -10.77 -6.25
N ALA A 317 -23.89 -11.61 -5.92
CA ALA A 317 -23.73 -13.08 -5.80
C ALA A 317 -23.07 -13.73 -7.03
N GLU A 318 -23.45 -13.34 -8.25
CA GLU A 318 -22.91 -13.94 -9.48
C GLU A 318 -21.41 -13.62 -9.67
N LEU A 319 -21.01 -12.39 -9.42
CA LEU A 319 -19.59 -11.97 -9.52
C LEU A 319 -18.73 -12.68 -8.47
N ALA A 320 -19.21 -12.72 -7.23
CA ALA A 320 -18.50 -13.42 -6.16
C ALA A 320 -18.41 -14.93 -6.43
N ARG A 321 -19.46 -15.56 -6.96
CA ARG A 321 -19.47 -16.97 -7.37
C ARG A 321 -18.45 -17.25 -8.46
N GLU A 322 -18.42 -16.44 -9.52
CA GLU A 322 -17.44 -16.59 -10.61
C GLU A 322 -15.99 -16.49 -10.09
N SER A 323 -15.74 -15.53 -9.19
CA SER A 323 -14.41 -15.39 -8.55
C SER A 323 -14.06 -16.61 -7.70
N LEU A 324 -14.99 -17.11 -6.87
CA LEU A 324 -14.77 -18.30 -6.05
C LEU A 324 -14.51 -19.55 -6.90
N GLU A 325 -15.32 -19.80 -7.93
CA GLU A 325 -15.15 -20.97 -8.80
C GLU A 325 -13.84 -20.94 -9.61
N ARG A 326 -13.42 -19.76 -10.02
CA ARG A 326 -12.23 -19.59 -10.84
C ARG A 326 -10.93 -19.48 -10.05
N TYR A 327 -10.96 -18.77 -8.93
CA TYR A 327 -9.78 -18.39 -8.15
C TYR A 327 -9.81 -18.87 -6.69
N GLY A 328 -10.94 -19.39 -6.21
CA GLY A 328 -11.07 -19.95 -4.87
C GLY A 328 -10.45 -21.34 -4.74
N ALA A 329 -10.06 -21.67 -3.51
CA ALA A 329 -9.57 -23.00 -3.17
C ALA A 329 -9.78 -23.34 -1.70
N PHE A 330 -10.10 -24.61 -1.42
CA PHE A 330 -9.98 -25.24 -0.13
C PHE A 330 -8.70 -26.07 -0.07
N VAL A 331 -7.88 -25.85 0.94
CA VAL A 331 -6.62 -26.56 1.16
C VAL A 331 -6.72 -27.34 2.47
N LEU A 332 -6.64 -28.66 2.38
CA LEU A 332 -6.57 -29.55 3.54
C LEU A 332 -5.12 -29.81 3.87
N ALA A 333 -4.68 -29.40 5.05
CA ALA A 333 -3.36 -29.69 5.58
C ALA A 333 -3.40 -30.91 6.51
N PRO A 334 -2.37 -31.75 6.57
CA PRO A 334 -2.33 -32.91 7.46
C PRO A 334 -2.22 -32.52 8.96
N ASN A 335 -1.77 -31.31 9.25
CA ASN A 335 -1.59 -30.78 10.59
C ASN A 335 -1.39 -29.25 10.57
N LYS A 336 -1.39 -28.61 11.77
CA LYS A 336 -1.17 -27.16 11.94
C LYS A 336 0.12 -26.67 11.25
N GLN A 337 1.25 -27.39 11.40
CA GLN A 337 2.52 -26.96 10.83
C GLN A 337 2.48 -26.90 9.29
N ALA A 338 1.91 -27.90 8.65
CA ALA A 338 1.75 -27.90 7.20
C ALA A 338 0.81 -26.77 6.72
N ALA A 339 -0.18 -26.36 7.54
CA ALA A 339 -1.01 -25.19 7.25
C ALA A 339 -0.20 -23.89 7.34
N ILE A 340 0.66 -23.73 8.35
CA ILE A 340 1.57 -22.58 8.50
C ILE A 340 2.55 -22.51 7.33
N ASP A 341 3.15 -23.64 6.96
CA ASP A 341 4.08 -23.72 5.82
C ASP A 341 3.38 -23.34 4.52
N CYS A 342 2.14 -23.75 4.33
CA CYS A 342 1.30 -23.36 3.19
C CYS A 342 1.03 -21.87 3.17
N VAL A 343 0.66 -21.26 4.29
CA VAL A 343 0.44 -19.81 4.42
C VAL A 343 1.73 -19.05 4.07
N ASN A 344 2.87 -19.45 4.64
CA ASN A 344 4.16 -18.82 4.36
C ASN A 344 4.57 -18.97 2.88
N ALA A 345 4.26 -20.10 2.24
CA ALA A 345 4.54 -20.33 0.83
C ALA A 345 3.64 -19.48 -0.09
N LEU A 346 2.38 -19.26 0.29
CA LEU A 346 1.44 -18.38 -0.42
C LEU A 346 1.81 -16.91 -0.25
N ALA A 347 2.27 -16.53 0.94
CA ALA A 347 2.60 -15.14 1.31
C ALA A 347 1.46 -14.17 0.96
N PRO A 348 0.25 -14.34 1.54
CA PRO A 348 -0.95 -13.67 1.11
C PRO A 348 -0.97 -12.17 1.46
N GLU A 349 -1.78 -11.42 0.74
CA GLU A 349 -2.14 -10.04 1.05
C GLU A 349 -2.83 -9.96 2.41
N HIS A 350 -3.93 -10.70 2.57
CA HIS A 350 -4.68 -10.80 3.82
C HIS A 350 -4.59 -12.22 4.38
N LEU A 351 -4.30 -12.34 5.66
CA LEU A 351 -4.39 -13.58 6.41
C LEU A 351 -5.39 -13.42 7.54
N HIS A 352 -6.50 -14.14 7.51
CA HIS A 352 -7.41 -14.25 8.65
C HIS A 352 -7.15 -15.55 9.39
N ILE A 353 -6.86 -15.49 10.69
CA ILE A 353 -6.54 -16.63 11.53
C ILE A 353 -7.71 -16.85 12.49
N GLN A 354 -8.52 -17.89 12.24
CA GLN A 354 -9.63 -18.32 13.09
C GLN A 354 -9.31 -19.68 13.71
N THR A 355 -8.39 -19.66 14.66
CA THR A 355 -7.97 -20.83 15.42
C THR A 355 -8.17 -20.57 16.91
N ARG A 356 -8.07 -21.64 17.75
CA ARG A 356 -8.15 -21.53 19.22
C ARG A 356 -7.09 -20.59 19.79
N ASP A 357 -5.91 -20.58 19.18
CA ASP A 357 -4.77 -19.71 19.55
C ASP A 357 -4.24 -19.04 18.27
N PRO A 358 -4.84 -17.90 17.87
CA PRO A 358 -4.41 -17.20 16.66
C PRO A 358 -3.05 -16.52 16.81
N ASP A 359 -2.65 -16.11 18.03
CA ASP A 359 -1.35 -15.50 18.30
C ASP A 359 -0.23 -16.52 18.10
N ALA A 360 -0.35 -17.72 18.69
CA ALA A 360 0.60 -18.82 18.50
C ALA A 360 0.64 -19.36 17.05
N PHE A 361 -0.36 -19.11 16.23
CA PHE A 361 -0.30 -19.38 14.79
C PHE A 361 0.48 -18.28 14.08
N LEU A 362 0.21 -17.01 14.40
CA LEU A 362 0.84 -15.85 13.78
C LEU A 362 2.35 -15.80 14.08
N ASP A 363 2.78 -16.19 15.28
CA ASP A 363 4.21 -16.21 15.68
C ASP A 363 5.09 -17.06 14.74
N GLU A 364 4.50 -18.05 14.06
CA GLU A 364 5.17 -18.92 13.09
C GLU A 364 4.98 -18.46 11.62
N VAL A 365 4.19 -17.38 11.39
CA VAL A 365 3.97 -16.81 10.05
C VAL A 365 4.97 -15.69 9.80
N SER A 366 5.75 -15.83 8.74
CA SER A 366 6.77 -14.85 8.35
C SER A 366 6.35 -13.95 7.19
N ASN A 367 5.42 -14.42 6.34
CA ASN A 367 5.13 -13.79 5.07
C ASN A 367 3.63 -13.47 4.95
N VAL A 368 3.24 -12.24 5.29
CA VAL A 368 1.86 -11.76 5.18
C VAL A 368 1.82 -10.25 5.01
N GLY A 369 0.87 -9.74 4.24
CA GLY A 369 0.64 -8.30 4.08
C GLY A 369 -0.05 -7.69 5.29
N ALA A 370 -1.18 -8.28 5.72
CA ALA A 370 -1.90 -7.94 6.94
C ALA A 370 -2.52 -9.20 7.59
N ALA A 371 -2.44 -9.30 8.92
CA ALA A 371 -3.01 -10.40 9.69
C ALA A 371 -4.21 -9.93 10.52
N PHE A 372 -5.27 -10.74 10.53
CA PHE A 372 -6.53 -10.54 11.24
C PHE A 372 -6.74 -11.70 12.19
N LEU A 373 -6.91 -11.43 13.48
CA LEU A 373 -6.88 -12.47 14.52
C LEU A 373 -8.24 -12.66 15.19
N GLY A 374 -8.69 -13.90 15.18
CA GLY A 374 -9.88 -14.33 15.89
C GLY A 374 -11.20 -14.02 15.19
N PRO A 375 -12.31 -14.48 15.75
CA PRO A 375 -13.63 -14.49 15.07
C PRO A 375 -14.29 -13.10 14.93
N PHE A 376 -13.82 -12.11 15.68
CA PHE A 376 -14.40 -10.75 15.68
C PHE A 376 -13.57 -9.73 14.88
N THR A 377 -12.62 -10.19 14.08
CA THR A 377 -11.74 -9.34 13.29
C THR A 377 -11.88 -9.64 11.80
N PRO A 378 -13.06 -9.41 11.18
CA PRO A 378 -13.24 -9.62 9.75
C PRO A 378 -12.30 -8.69 8.96
N VAL A 379 -11.83 -9.17 7.82
CA VAL A 379 -10.87 -8.44 6.97
C VAL A 379 -11.39 -7.07 6.54
N ALA A 380 -12.71 -6.93 6.38
CA ALA A 380 -13.35 -5.66 6.08
C ALA A 380 -13.04 -4.53 7.08
N LEU A 381 -12.67 -4.83 8.33
CA LEU A 381 -12.22 -3.80 9.28
C LEU A 381 -10.93 -3.12 8.81
N GLY A 382 -10.00 -3.90 8.25
CA GLY A 382 -8.76 -3.38 7.65
C GLY A 382 -9.03 -2.53 6.42
N ASP A 383 -10.00 -2.92 5.60
CA ASP A 383 -10.34 -2.20 4.38
C ASP A 383 -10.93 -0.81 4.64
N TYR A 384 -11.61 -0.63 5.79
CA TYR A 384 -12.37 0.60 6.02
C TYR A 384 -11.95 1.42 7.25
N ALA A 385 -11.73 0.81 8.42
CA ALA A 385 -11.78 1.58 9.66
C ALA A 385 -10.71 1.29 10.71
N ALA A 386 -9.94 0.20 10.61
CA ALA A 386 -9.06 -0.25 11.69
C ALA A 386 -7.81 0.64 11.89
N GLY A 387 -7.37 1.36 10.86
CA GLY A 387 -6.20 2.26 10.95
C GLY A 387 -5.01 1.89 10.06
N PRO A 388 -4.59 0.61 9.93
CA PRO A 388 -3.65 0.18 8.88
C PRO A 388 -4.19 0.51 7.49
N SER A 389 -3.29 0.82 6.54
CA SER A 389 -3.70 1.01 5.15
C SER A 389 -4.05 -0.32 4.49
N HIS A 390 -5.08 -0.31 3.65
CA HIS A 390 -5.46 -1.46 2.84
C HIS A 390 -4.64 -1.60 1.54
N VAL A 391 -3.68 -0.72 1.30
CA VAL A 391 -2.74 -0.86 0.18
C VAL A 391 -1.66 -1.83 0.60
N LEU A 392 -1.81 -3.07 0.20
CA LEU A 392 -1.03 -4.21 0.67
C LEU A 392 -0.28 -4.91 -0.48
N PRO A 393 0.81 -5.63 -0.19
CA PRO A 393 1.52 -6.42 -1.18
C PRO A 393 0.70 -7.66 -1.57
N THR A 394 0.52 -7.90 -2.87
CA THR A 394 -0.23 -9.04 -3.41
C THR A 394 0.68 -9.99 -4.20
N GLY A 395 0.16 -11.11 -4.68
CA GLY A 395 0.88 -12.03 -5.57
C GLY A 395 2.12 -12.67 -4.94
N GLY A 396 2.11 -12.86 -3.63
CA GLY A 396 3.23 -13.44 -2.87
C GLY A 396 4.38 -12.45 -2.65
N THR A 397 4.20 -11.16 -2.88
CA THR A 397 5.25 -10.14 -2.66
C THR A 397 5.39 -9.76 -1.19
N ALA A 398 4.47 -10.18 -0.31
CA ALA A 398 4.58 -10.02 1.14
C ALA A 398 5.86 -10.65 1.74
N ARG A 399 6.57 -11.49 0.99
CA ARG A 399 7.90 -12.02 1.37
C ARG A 399 8.99 -10.95 1.44
N PHE A 400 8.81 -9.79 0.81
CA PHE A 400 9.82 -8.72 0.74
C PHE A 400 9.22 -7.31 0.69
N SER A 401 7.90 -7.18 0.65
CA SER A 401 7.18 -5.91 0.64
C SER A 401 6.19 -5.86 1.80
N SER A 402 5.87 -4.67 2.26
CA SER A 402 4.94 -4.42 3.36
C SER A 402 3.77 -3.56 2.90
N GLY A 403 2.71 -3.52 3.69
CA GLY A 403 1.60 -2.59 3.50
C GLY A 403 2.03 -1.15 3.65
N LEU A 404 1.38 -0.27 2.90
CA LEU A 404 1.63 1.17 2.91
C LEU A 404 1.39 1.76 4.30
N ASN A 405 2.34 2.55 4.78
CA ASN A 405 2.22 3.27 6.04
C ASN A 405 2.88 4.66 5.97
N ALA A 406 2.73 5.46 7.03
CA ALA A 406 3.25 6.83 7.08
C ALA A 406 4.77 6.93 6.88
N ASN A 407 5.55 5.90 7.24
CA ASN A 407 7.01 5.95 7.08
C ASN A 407 7.45 5.81 5.62
N ASP A 408 6.63 5.22 4.74
CA ASP A 408 6.93 5.09 3.31
C ASP A 408 6.97 6.46 2.61
N PHE A 409 6.26 7.44 3.16
CA PHE A 409 6.26 8.83 2.70
C PHE A 409 7.42 9.67 3.28
N ARG A 410 8.38 9.05 3.93
CA ARG A 410 9.50 9.74 4.59
C ARG A 410 10.85 9.21 4.10
N ARG A 411 11.77 10.13 3.87
CA ARG A 411 13.17 9.80 3.57
C ARG A 411 13.99 9.85 4.85
N ARG A 412 14.88 8.88 5.02
CA ARG A 412 15.89 8.90 6.06
C ARG A 412 17.21 9.43 5.51
N THR A 413 17.88 10.28 6.28
CA THR A 413 19.21 10.82 5.95
C THR A 413 20.16 10.55 7.08
N SER A 414 21.30 9.93 6.80
CA SER A 414 22.38 9.80 7.77
C SER A 414 23.15 11.12 7.85
N VAL A 415 23.38 11.61 9.07
CA VAL A 415 24.17 12.80 9.35
C VAL A 415 25.35 12.38 10.19
N VAL A 416 26.57 12.68 9.68
CA VAL A 416 27.81 12.30 10.31
C VAL A 416 28.56 13.57 10.72
N ARG A 417 28.96 13.64 11.97
CA ARG A 417 29.76 14.75 12.51
C ARG A 417 30.89 14.19 13.38
N PHE A 418 32.10 14.51 13.04
CA PHE A 418 33.27 14.17 13.84
C PHE A 418 33.90 15.43 14.44
N THR A 419 34.44 15.31 15.64
CA THR A 419 35.39 16.27 16.18
C THR A 419 36.79 15.97 15.62
N ARG A 420 37.74 16.90 15.80
CA ARG A 420 39.15 16.69 15.43
C ARG A 420 39.72 15.43 16.13
N ASN A 421 39.44 15.28 17.44
CA ASN A 421 39.93 14.15 18.23
C ASN A 421 39.33 12.83 17.74
N GLY A 422 38.03 12.80 17.47
CA GLY A 422 37.37 11.61 16.91
C GLY A 422 37.88 11.23 15.53
N LEU A 423 38.19 12.24 14.68
CA LEU A 423 38.82 11.99 13.38
C LEU A 423 40.23 11.41 13.52
N LYS A 424 41.08 12.02 14.38
CA LYS A 424 42.46 11.50 14.62
C LYS A 424 42.45 10.05 15.07
N GLU A 425 41.49 9.65 15.86
CA GLU A 425 41.39 8.28 16.37
C GLU A 425 41.08 7.26 15.26
N ILE A 426 40.14 7.58 14.35
CA ILE A 426 39.70 6.64 13.30
C ILE A 426 40.52 6.76 11.99
N ALA A 427 41.25 7.84 11.83
CA ALA A 427 42.00 8.14 10.60
C ALA A 427 42.95 7.02 10.15
N PRO A 428 43.73 6.36 11.03
CA PRO A 428 44.61 5.27 10.62
C PRO A 428 43.84 4.13 9.91
N ASP A 429 42.71 3.73 10.42
CA ASP A 429 41.93 2.64 9.86
C ASP A 429 41.32 3.02 8.49
N VAL A 430 40.79 4.24 8.38
CA VAL A 430 40.20 4.72 7.14
C VAL A 430 41.28 4.85 6.05
N VAL A 431 42.43 5.43 6.39
CA VAL A 431 43.56 5.58 5.47
C VAL A 431 44.09 4.24 5.01
N PHE A 432 44.27 3.30 5.94
CA PHE A 432 44.73 1.95 5.62
C PHE A 432 43.81 1.27 4.60
N LEU A 433 42.51 1.25 4.90
CA LEU A 433 41.53 0.59 4.02
C LEU A 433 41.42 1.28 2.67
N ALA A 434 41.35 2.61 2.64
CA ALA A 434 41.27 3.39 1.40
C ALA A 434 42.47 3.13 0.48
N ASN A 435 43.72 3.02 1.06
CA ASN A 435 44.88 2.66 0.29
C ASN A 435 44.85 1.23 -0.24
N LYS A 436 44.30 0.28 0.52
CA LYS A 436 44.09 -1.11 0.06
C LYS A 436 43.13 -1.20 -1.13
N GLU A 437 42.15 -0.32 -1.16
CA GLU A 437 41.18 -0.19 -2.25
C GLU A 437 41.72 0.66 -3.42
N GLY A 438 42.94 1.23 -3.31
CA GLY A 438 43.50 2.14 -4.30
C GLY A 438 42.87 3.54 -4.32
N MET A 439 42.06 3.87 -3.32
CA MET A 439 41.35 5.15 -3.21
C MET A 439 42.20 6.19 -2.52
N THR A 440 43.32 6.55 -3.16
CA THR A 440 44.35 7.46 -2.59
C THR A 440 43.84 8.86 -2.28
N GLY A 441 42.86 9.37 -3.05
CA GLY A 441 42.19 10.64 -2.76
C GLY A 441 41.39 10.61 -1.46
N HIS A 442 40.76 9.47 -1.12
CA HIS A 442 40.05 9.26 0.15
C HIS A 442 41.04 9.26 1.31
N ALA A 443 42.13 8.50 1.19
CA ALA A 443 43.23 8.48 2.15
C ALA A 443 43.78 9.88 2.42
N ALA A 444 44.19 10.57 1.40
CA ALA A 444 44.74 11.94 1.49
C ALA A 444 43.76 12.93 2.11
N SER A 445 42.49 12.82 1.81
CA SER A 445 41.40 13.67 2.40
C SER A 445 41.33 13.54 3.92
N VAL A 446 41.51 12.34 4.45
CA VAL A 446 41.47 12.02 5.89
C VAL A 446 42.79 12.42 6.55
N GLU A 447 43.94 12.04 5.95
CA GLU A 447 45.28 12.37 6.46
C GLU A 447 45.47 13.86 6.62
N LEU A 448 45.13 14.67 5.60
CA LEU A 448 45.27 16.12 5.64
C LEU A 448 44.53 16.72 6.85
N ARG A 449 43.30 16.27 7.11
CA ARG A 449 42.48 16.78 8.23
C ARG A 449 42.90 16.26 9.59
N ALA A 450 43.38 15.02 9.65
CA ALA A 450 43.88 14.42 10.89
C ALA A 450 45.20 15.09 11.36
N ASN A 451 46.06 15.51 10.39
CA ASN A 451 47.35 16.16 10.64
C ASN A 451 47.24 17.69 10.75
N ASP A 452 46.11 18.27 10.36
CA ASP A 452 45.96 19.74 10.43
C ASP A 452 45.86 20.21 11.89
N ASN A 453 46.83 21.03 12.31
CA ASN A 453 46.87 21.69 13.60
C ASN A 453 46.32 23.13 13.58
N GLY A 454 45.65 23.51 12.47
CA GLY A 454 45.08 24.84 12.27
C GLY A 454 44.08 25.30 13.37
N PRO A 455 43.70 26.59 13.39
CA PRO A 455 42.82 27.14 14.39
C PRO A 455 41.44 26.39 14.42
N ALA A 456 40.87 26.21 15.62
CA ALA A 456 39.55 25.59 15.78
C ALA A 456 38.51 26.22 14.85
N ALA A 457 37.69 25.39 14.24
CA ALA A 457 36.64 25.82 13.33
C ALA A 457 35.88 27.05 13.87
N ARG A 458 35.60 28.00 12.96
CA ARG A 458 34.82 29.22 13.31
C ARG A 458 33.60 28.85 14.16
N PRO A 459 33.31 29.59 15.24
CA PRO A 459 32.12 29.35 16.07
C PRO A 459 30.87 29.36 15.17
N LYS A 460 29.98 28.41 15.38
CA LYS A 460 28.69 28.33 14.67
C LYS A 460 27.97 29.69 14.80
N PRO A 461 27.39 30.23 13.72
CA PRO A 461 26.38 31.27 13.90
C PRO A 461 25.33 30.75 14.87
N LYS A 462 24.97 31.61 15.84
CA LYS A 462 23.86 31.27 16.77
C LYS A 462 22.66 30.86 15.92
N PRO A 463 21.94 29.79 16.28
CA PRO A 463 20.74 29.42 15.56
C PRO A 463 19.83 30.67 15.53
N GLU A 464 19.54 31.16 14.32
CA GLU A 464 18.40 32.05 14.15
C GLU A 464 17.22 31.35 14.81
N LYS A 465 16.54 32.05 15.69
CA LYS A 465 15.32 31.54 16.33
C LYS A 465 14.42 31.09 15.18
N ALA A 466 14.27 29.78 15.04
CA ALA A 466 13.29 29.23 14.12
C ALA A 466 11.96 29.93 14.43
N GLY A 467 11.48 30.70 13.48
CA GLY A 467 10.15 31.30 13.57
C GLY A 467 9.20 30.20 13.99
N ALA A 468 8.42 30.46 15.00
CA ALA A 468 7.43 29.52 15.50
C ALA A 468 6.62 29.01 14.31
N VAL A 469 6.73 27.72 14.00
CA VAL A 469 5.81 27.05 13.10
C VAL A 469 4.42 27.29 13.71
N PRO A 470 3.46 27.89 12.97
CA PRO A 470 2.14 28.10 13.53
C PRO A 470 1.58 26.74 13.92
N ALA A 471 1.23 26.60 15.19
CA ALA A 471 0.52 25.43 15.68
C ALA A 471 -0.71 25.23 14.79
N VAL A 472 -0.82 24.07 14.17
CA VAL A 472 -2.05 23.65 13.48
C VAL A 472 -3.16 23.81 14.50
N GLY A 473 -4.13 24.70 14.21
CA GLY A 473 -5.14 25.16 15.12
C GLY A 473 -5.82 24.00 15.85
N ALA A 474 -5.81 24.06 17.16
CA ALA A 474 -6.60 23.21 18.01
C ALA A 474 -8.06 23.30 17.57
N VAL A 475 -8.66 22.16 17.23
CA VAL A 475 -10.11 22.05 17.01
C VAL A 475 -10.79 22.46 18.31
N PRO A 476 -11.78 23.39 18.30
CA PRO A 476 -12.44 23.79 19.52
C PRO A 476 -13.14 22.59 20.16
N ALA A 477 -12.83 22.35 21.42
CA ALA A 477 -13.53 21.41 22.28
C ALA A 477 -14.96 21.92 22.53
N GLY A 478 -15.93 21.26 21.91
CA GLY A 478 -17.34 21.61 22.08
C GLY A 478 -18.29 20.59 21.48
N ALA A 479 -18.20 19.33 21.95
CA ALA A 479 -19.32 18.41 21.96
C ALA A 479 -19.06 17.36 23.04
N THR A 480 -19.92 17.33 24.05
CA THR A 480 -19.91 16.36 25.14
C THR A 480 -20.23 14.98 24.58
N ALA A 481 -19.23 14.16 24.35
CA ALA A 481 -19.37 12.73 24.13
C ALA A 481 -19.06 12.01 25.43
N GLY A 482 -19.91 11.05 25.80
CA GLY A 482 -19.83 10.29 27.03
C GLY A 482 -18.48 9.61 27.25
N ALA A 483 -18.06 9.57 28.49
CA ALA A 483 -16.81 9.03 28.96
C ALA A 483 -16.63 7.56 28.53
N VAL A 484 -15.62 7.28 27.73
CA VAL A 484 -15.07 5.94 27.52
C VAL A 484 -13.90 5.77 28.49
N PRO A 485 -13.84 4.68 29.29
CA PRO A 485 -12.78 4.51 30.28
C PRO A 485 -11.41 4.33 29.61
N ALA A 486 -10.40 4.96 30.19
CA ALA A 486 -9.00 4.90 29.78
C ALA A 486 -8.49 3.46 29.85
N ILE A 487 -7.96 2.95 28.73
CA ILE A 487 -7.24 1.69 28.67
C ILE A 487 -5.84 1.94 29.26
N ALA A 488 -5.53 1.22 30.34
CA ALA A 488 -4.24 1.26 31.01
C ALA A 488 -3.13 0.77 30.07
N VAL A 489 -2.08 1.56 29.94
CA VAL A 489 -0.84 1.16 29.26
C VAL A 489 -0.17 0.08 30.11
N VAL A 490 -0.07 -1.14 29.59
CA VAL A 490 0.69 -2.22 30.21
C VAL A 490 2.18 -1.94 29.99
N PRO A 491 3.01 -1.91 31.06
CA PRO A 491 4.46 -1.73 30.90
C PRO A 491 5.09 -2.99 30.29
N ALA A 492 6.05 -2.79 29.38
CA ALA A 492 6.80 -3.84 28.72
C ALA A 492 7.42 -4.82 29.73
N VAL A 493 7.16 -6.10 29.54
CA VAL A 493 7.75 -7.19 30.32
C VAL A 493 9.23 -7.31 29.92
N ALA A 494 10.12 -7.22 30.92
CA ALA A 494 11.54 -7.44 30.77
C ALA A 494 11.82 -8.93 30.44
N ALA A 495 12.68 -9.15 29.45
CA ALA A 495 13.11 -10.50 29.06
C ALA A 495 13.84 -11.22 30.20
N PRO A 496 13.64 -12.55 30.40
CA PRO A 496 14.32 -13.30 31.42
C PRO A 496 15.81 -13.49 31.08
N ALA A 497 16.68 -13.25 32.08
CA ALA A 497 18.10 -13.53 32.00
C ALA A 497 18.35 -15.02 31.84
N LYS A 498 19.18 -15.39 30.84
CA LYS A 498 19.68 -16.74 30.68
C LYS A 498 20.59 -17.11 31.85
N LYS A 499 20.32 -18.25 32.49
CA LYS A 499 21.29 -19.05 33.25
C LYS A 499 21.82 -20.12 32.34
#